data_7e7bf506a60c65eea800a923100e6a77
#
_entry.id   7e7bf506a60c65eea800a923100e6a77
#
_cell.length_a   1.000
_cell.length_b   1.000
_cell.length_c   1.000
_cell.angle_alpha   90.00
_cell.angle_beta   90.00
_cell.angle_gamma   90.00
#
_symmetry.space_group_name_H-M   'P 1'
#
loop_
_entity.id
_entity.type
_entity.pdbx_description
1 polymer ?
#
loop_
_entity_poly.entity_id
_entity_poly.type
_entity_poly.pdbx_seq_one_letter_code
_entity_poly.pdbx_strand_id
1 'polypeptide(L)'
;MPAPQETPTETGTLIGSGKASFYGNQHHNKLTASGERFDQNALTAAHRALPFGTKVRVINTRNGKSVVVRINDRGPFVRGRIIDLSKAAFERIASTRAGVIRVRLEQVD
;
A
#
# COMPACT_ATOMS: atom_id res chain seq x y z
N MET A 1 1.64 -30.32 -6.08
CA MET A 1 1.24 -29.63 -6.29
C MET A 1 1.18 -28.80 -6.13
N PRO A 2 1.21 -28.75 -6.18
CA PRO A 2 0.91 -27.87 -6.11
C PRO A 2 0.67 -26.94 -6.06
N ALA A 3 0.56 -26.90 -5.90
CA ALA A 3 0.17 -26.06 -5.91
C ALA A 3 0.01 -25.12 -6.07
N PRO A 4 -0.15 -25.19 -5.82
CA PRO A 4 -0.48 -24.24 -6.01
C PRO A 4 -0.33 -23.30 -6.42
N GLN A 5 -0.26 -23.38 -6.55
CA GLN A 5 -0.19 -22.59 -6.96
C GLN A 5 -0.59 -21.75 -7.26
N GLU A 6 -0.77 -21.84 -7.28
CA GLU A 6 -1.30 -21.16 -7.71
C GLU A 6 -1.62 -20.13 -7.58
N THR A 7 -2.18 -20.28 -7.42
CA THR A 7 -2.43 -19.03 -7.04
C THR A 7 -1.51 -17.96 -7.30
N PRO A 8 -0.51 -18.25 -7.50
CA PRO A 8 0.44 -17.21 -7.80
C PRO A 8 0.06 -16.35 -8.93
N THR A 9 -0.77 -16.83 -9.75
CA THR A 9 -1.15 -16.02 -10.87
C THR A 9 -1.86 -14.77 -10.47
N GLU A 10 -2.50 -14.78 -9.36
CA GLU A 10 -3.12 -13.58 -8.95
C GLU A 10 -2.21 -12.71 -8.21
N THR A 11 -1.10 -13.18 -7.80
CA THR A 11 -0.22 -12.40 -7.05
C THR A 11 0.69 -11.74 -7.98
N GLY A 12 1.01 -11.20 -8.58
CA GLY A 12 1.95 -10.58 -9.41
C GLY A 12 3.36 -10.65 -8.90
N THR A 13 4.12 -9.69 -9.28
CA THR A 13 5.55 -9.66 -9.04
C THR A 13 5.86 -9.05 -7.68
N LEU A 14 6.77 -9.67 -6.96
CA LEU A 14 7.25 -9.12 -5.70
C LEU A 14 7.94 -7.80 -5.98
N ILE A 15 7.53 -6.75 -5.26
CA ILE A 15 8.12 -5.42 -5.36
C ILE A 15 9.18 -5.25 -4.28
N GLY A 16 8.87 -5.67 -3.05
CA GLY A 16 9.81 -5.52 -1.95
C GLY A 16 9.13 -5.62 -0.61
N SER A 17 9.90 -5.41 0.43
CA SER A 17 9.43 -5.45 1.81
C SER A 17 9.95 -4.23 2.55
N GLY A 18 9.24 -3.83 3.58
CA GLY A 18 9.65 -2.72 4.41
C GLY A 18 8.54 -2.29 5.31
N LYS A 19 8.58 -1.03 5.72
CA LYS A 19 7.58 -0.49 6.63
C LYS A 19 6.55 0.31 5.87
N ALA A 20 5.31 0.24 6.33
CA ALA A 20 4.20 1.01 5.82
C ALA A 20 3.65 1.88 6.93
N SER A 21 3.25 3.10 6.58
CA SER A 21 2.52 3.98 7.46
C SER A 21 1.28 4.45 6.72
N PHE A 22 0.54 5.39 7.28
CA PHE A 22 -0.63 5.93 6.60
C PHE A 22 -0.69 7.44 6.76
N TYR A 23 -1.42 8.08 5.84
CA TYR A 23 -1.60 9.52 5.84
C TYR A 23 -2.43 9.95 7.03
N GLY A 24 -2.06 11.08 7.63
CA GLY A 24 -2.89 11.68 8.66
C GLY A 24 -4.12 12.36 8.08
N ASN A 25 -5.07 12.72 8.94
CA ASN A 25 -6.33 13.35 8.51
C ASN A 25 -6.11 14.67 7.79
N GLN A 26 -5.02 15.36 8.08
CA GLN A 26 -4.72 16.65 7.47
C GLN A 26 -4.46 16.56 5.98
N HIS A 27 -4.23 15.37 5.45
CA HIS A 27 -3.99 15.19 4.02
C HIS A 27 -5.27 15.06 3.21
N HIS A 28 -6.41 14.84 3.87
CA HIS A 28 -7.67 14.61 3.17
C HIS A 28 -8.02 15.82 2.29
N ASN A 29 -8.41 15.56 1.04
CA ASN A 29 -8.76 16.54 0.02
C ASN A 29 -7.59 17.36 -0.53
N LYS A 30 -6.36 17.10 -0.12
CA LYS A 30 -5.20 17.77 -0.71
C LYS A 30 -4.80 17.08 -1.99
N LEU A 31 -4.13 17.80 -2.88
CA LEU A 31 -3.68 17.22 -4.13
C LEU A 31 -2.53 16.27 -3.90
N THR A 32 -2.59 15.14 -4.58
CA THR A 32 -1.49 14.18 -4.61
C THR A 32 -0.60 14.48 -5.81
N ALA A 33 0.53 13.78 -5.90
CA ALA A 33 1.45 13.97 -7.02
C ALA A 33 0.84 13.59 -8.36
N SER A 34 -0.17 12.72 -8.39
CA SER A 34 -0.85 12.36 -9.62
C SER A 34 -1.84 13.42 -10.09
N GLY A 35 -2.12 14.40 -9.27
CA GLY A 35 -3.13 15.42 -9.58
C GLY A 35 -4.51 15.10 -9.03
N GLU A 36 -4.70 13.91 -8.48
CA GLU A 36 -5.95 13.57 -7.81
C GLU A 36 -5.97 14.19 -6.42
N ARG A 37 -7.18 14.44 -5.92
CA ARG A 37 -7.30 14.81 -4.51
C ARG A 37 -7.22 13.53 -3.67
N PHE A 38 -6.51 13.62 -2.55
CA PHE A 38 -6.39 12.49 -1.65
C PHE A 38 -7.72 12.26 -0.93
N ASP A 39 -8.20 11.03 -1.00
CA ASP A 39 -9.41 10.61 -0.28
C ASP A 39 -9.01 9.53 0.72
N GLN A 40 -9.07 9.84 2.00
CA GLN A 40 -8.65 8.91 3.04
C GLN A 40 -9.53 7.67 3.12
N ASN A 41 -10.70 7.70 2.49
CA ASN A 41 -11.63 6.58 2.50
C ASN A 41 -11.48 5.68 1.27
N ALA A 42 -10.64 6.05 0.32
CA ALA A 42 -10.35 5.24 -0.86
C ALA A 42 -9.15 4.35 -0.59
N LEU A 43 -8.97 3.32 -1.40
CA LEU A 43 -7.85 2.39 -1.23
C LEU A 43 -6.71 2.82 -2.15
N THR A 44 -5.90 3.76 -1.70
CA THR A 44 -4.79 4.31 -2.47
C THR A 44 -3.53 4.38 -1.61
N ALA A 45 -2.41 4.65 -2.25
CA ALA A 45 -1.13 4.72 -1.55
C ALA A 45 -0.11 5.56 -2.32
N ALA A 46 0.93 5.97 -1.60
CA ALA A 46 2.09 6.62 -2.17
C ALA A 46 3.25 5.62 -2.27
N HIS A 47 3.95 5.65 -3.39
CA HIS A 47 5.18 4.88 -3.60
C HIS A 47 6.17 5.77 -4.35
N ARG A 48 7.47 5.57 -4.07
CA ARG A 48 8.49 6.46 -4.62
C ARG A 48 8.67 6.33 -6.13
N ALA A 49 8.41 5.16 -6.69
CA ALA A 49 8.82 4.87 -8.06
C ALA A 49 7.74 4.26 -8.96
N LEU A 50 6.77 3.54 -8.41
CA LEU A 50 5.80 2.84 -9.26
C LEU A 50 4.94 3.83 -10.03
N PRO A 51 4.63 3.54 -11.30
CA PRO A 51 3.76 4.43 -12.08
C PRO A 51 2.41 4.63 -11.40
N PHE A 52 1.84 5.82 -11.57
CA PHE A 52 0.49 6.07 -11.05
C PHE A 52 -0.49 5.12 -11.73
N GLY A 53 -1.43 4.60 -10.95
CA GLY A 53 -2.38 3.61 -11.43
C GLY A 53 -1.96 2.18 -11.18
N THR A 54 -0.71 1.95 -10.81
CA THR A 54 -0.23 0.60 -10.49
C THR A 54 -1.01 0.06 -9.31
N LYS A 55 -1.46 -1.19 -9.41
CA LYS A 55 -2.14 -1.86 -8.31
C LYS A 55 -1.15 -2.71 -7.55
N VAL A 56 -1.19 -2.58 -6.24
CA VAL A 56 -0.24 -3.24 -5.35
C VAL A 56 -1.00 -3.94 -4.24
N ARG A 57 -0.70 -5.21 -4.03
CA ARG A 57 -1.18 -5.91 -2.84
C ARG A 57 -0.21 -5.65 -1.71
N VAL A 58 -0.72 -5.11 -0.61
CA VAL A 58 0.07 -4.82 0.56
C VAL A 58 -0.28 -5.87 1.60
N ILE A 59 0.70 -6.65 2.02
CA ILE A 59 0.50 -7.77 2.94
C ILE A 59 1.16 -7.44 4.26
N ASN A 60 0.36 -7.41 5.33
CA ASN A 60 0.88 -7.27 6.68
C ASN A 60 1.54 -8.59 7.06
N THR A 61 2.86 -8.60 7.20
CA THR A 61 3.60 -9.84 7.40
C THR A 61 3.35 -10.44 8.78
N ARG A 62 2.81 -9.67 9.70
CA ARG A 62 2.57 -10.15 11.05
C ARG A 62 1.28 -10.96 11.17
N ASN A 63 0.24 -10.55 10.46
CA ASN A 63 -1.07 -11.22 10.58
C ASN A 63 -1.57 -11.82 9.28
N GLY A 64 -0.85 -11.62 8.16
CA GLY A 64 -1.22 -12.18 6.87
C GLY A 64 -2.35 -11.45 6.15
N LYS A 65 -2.91 -10.40 6.73
CA LYS A 65 -3.97 -9.65 6.08
C LYS A 65 -3.41 -8.83 4.94
N SER A 66 -4.19 -8.63 3.90
CA SER A 66 -3.74 -7.87 2.74
C SER A 66 -4.84 -6.96 2.21
N VAL A 67 -4.41 -5.98 1.44
CA VAL A 67 -5.31 -5.05 0.77
C VAL A 67 -4.66 -4.65 -0.56
N VAL A 68 -5.46 -4.47 -1.60
CA VAL A 68 -4.96 -3.98 -2.88
C VAL A 68 -5.23 -2.49 -2.96
N VAL A 69 -4.17 -1.73 -3.27
CA VAL A 69 -4.25 -0.27 -3.37
C VAL A 69 -3.80 0.18 -4.74
N ARG A 70 -4.21 1.38 -5.13
CA ARG A 70 -3.78 2.01 -6.37
C ARG A 70 -2.80 3.11 -6.03
N ILE A 71 -1.65 3.12 -6.69
CA ILE A 71 -0.63 4.14 -6.45
C ILE A 71 -1.07 5.44 -7.12
N ASN A 72 -1.15 6.52 -6.34
CA ASN A 72 -1.54 7.82 -6.87
C ASN A 72 -0.70 8.97 -6.30
N ASP A 73 0.37 8.65 -5.55
CA ASP A 73 1.18 9.70 -4.94
C ASP A 73 2.62 9.25 -4.84
N ARG A 74 3.51 10.17 -4.49
CA ARG A 74 4.93 9.91 -4.33
C ARG A 74 5.34 10.02 -2.86
N GLY A 75 6.26 9.18 -2.47
CA GLY A 75 6.75 9.01 -1.11
C GLY A 75 6.52 7.58 -0.69
N PRO A 76 6.84 7.27 0.57
CA PRO A 76 7.44 8.14 1.58
C PRO A 76 8.94 8.31 1.35
N PHE A 77 9.47 9.42 1.88
CA PHE A 77 10.91 9.69 1.75
C PHE A 77 11.60 9.54 3.10
N VAL A 78 11.08 8.65 3.92
CA VAL A 78 11.62 8.32 5.22
C VAL A 78 12.30 6.96 5.10
N ARG A 79 13.52 6.86 5.59
CA ARG A 79 14.30 5.63 5.49
C ARG A 79 13.54 4.46 6.09
N GLY A 80 13.52 3.34 5.36
CA GLY A 80 12.88 2.11 5.81
C GLY A 80 11.40 2.03 5.52
N ARG A 81 10.76 3.15 5.20
CA ARG A 81 9.35 3.15 4.81
C ARG A 81 9.26 3.08 3.31
N ILE A 82 8.45 2.17 2.81
CA ILE A 82 8.35 1.92 1.37
C ILE A 82 6.99 2.29 0.80
N ILE A 83 6.00 2.48 1.63
CA ILE A 83 4.66 2.82 1.16
C ILE A 83 3.92 3.58 2.26
N ASP A 84 3.12 4.57 1.86
CA ASP A 84 2.18 5.26 2.75
C ASP A 84 0.79 4.96 2.24
N LEU A 85 -0.03 4.37 3.09
CA LEU A 85 -1.37 3.94 2.72
C LEU A 85 -2.39 5.01 3.08
N SER A 86 -3.52 5.01 2.39
CA SER A 86 -4.67 5.74 2.87
C SER A 86 -5.09 5.14 4.20
N LYS A 87 -5.83 5.91 4.99
CA LYS A 87 -6.30 5.42 6.28
C LYS A 87 -7.18 4.19 6.11
N ALA A 88 -8.08 4.21 5.12
CA ALA A 88 -8.97 3.07 4.87
C ALA A 88 -8.18 1.81 4.52
N ALA A 89 -7.13 1.95 3.70
CA ALA A 89 -6.31 0.80 3.34
C ALA A 89 -5.58 0.24 4.56
N PHE A 90 -5.01 1.12 5.36
CA PHE A 90 -4.28 0.68 6.56
C PHE A 90 -5.21 -0.07 7.50
N GLU A 91 -6.45 0.42 7.67
CA GLU A 91 -7.42 -0.20 8.56
C GLU A 91 -7.84 -1.60 8.12
N ARG A 92 -7.69 -1.91 6.83
CA ARG A 92 -7.98 -3.26 6.33
C ARG A 92 -6.99 -4.30 6.82
N ILE A 93 -5.78 -3.90 7.17
CA ILE A 93 -4.71 -4.84 7.49
C ILE A 93 -4.10 -4.62 8.87
N ALA A 94 -4.50 -3.57 9.58
CA ALA A 94 -3.94 -3.28 10.91
C ALA A 94 -4.84 -2.30 11.63
N SER A 95 -4.56 -2.11 12.92
CA SER A 95 -5.17 -1.00 13.66
C SER A 95 -4.34 0.25 13.43
N THR A 96 -5.00 1.40 13.27
CA THR A 96 -4.29 2.67 13.13
C THR A 96 -3.41 2.98 14.35
N ARG A 97 -3.70 2.35 15.48
CA ARG A 97 -2.89 2.51 16.70
C ARG A 97 -1.48 1.99 16.51
N ALA A 98 -1.27 1.07 15.58
CA ALA A 98 0.06 0.56 15.30
C ALA A 98 0.96 1.61 14.65
N GLY A 99 0.38 2.52 13.88
CA GLY A 99 1.11 3.60 13.24
C GLY A 99 1.99 3.16 12.08
N VAL A 100 2.89 2.24 12.31
CA VAL A 100 3.82 1.71 11.31
C VAL A 100 3.83 0.20 11.44
N ILE A 101 3.76 -0.50 10.31
CA ILE A 101 3.76 -1.96 10.29
C ILE A 101 4.74 -2.46 9.24
N ARG A 102 5.14 -3.72 9.35
CA ARG A 102 5.96 -4.34 8.32
C ARG A 102 5.08 -4.99 7.27
N VAL A 103 5.42 -4.76 6.02
CA VAL A 103 4.62 -5.26 4.90
C VAL A 103 5.50 -5.82 3.80
N ARG A 104 4.87 -6.64 2.97
CA ARG A 104 5.43 -7.07 1.70
C ARG A 104 4.54 -6.53 0.60
N LEU A 105 5.14 -6.06 -0.48
CA LEU A 105 4.42 -5.48 -1.61
C LEU A 105 4.54 -6.38 -2.82
N GLU A 106 3.41 -6.63 -3.49
CA GLU A 106 3.36 -7.37 -4.74
C GLU A 106 2.56 -6.56 -5.74
N GLN A 107 3.07 -6.44 -6.96
CA GLN A 107 2.30 -5.80 -8.02
C GLN A 107 1.27 -6.79 -8.54
N VAL A 108 0.04 -6.34 -8.70
CA VAL A 108 -1.03 -7.17 -9.24
C VAL A 108 -1.57 -6.53 -10.50
N ASP A 109 -2.17 -7.35 -11.35
CA ASP A 109 -2.70 -6.87 -12.62
C ASP A 109 -4.10 -6.29 -12.48
#